data_c0ddde5acd51d1f3f57c15a6d794e92f
#
_entry.id   c0ddde5acd51d1f3f57c15a6d794e92f
#
_cell.length_a   1.000
_cell.length_b   1.000
_cell.length_c   1.000
_cell.angle_alpha   90.00
_cell.angle_beta   90.00
_cell.angle_gamma   90.00
#
_symmetry.space_group_name_H-M   'P 1'
#
loop_
_entity.id
_entity.type
_entity.pdbx_description
1 polymer ?
#
loop_
_entity_poly.entity_id
_entity_poly.type
_entity_poly.pdbx_seq_one_letter_code
_entity_poly.pdbx_strand_id
1 'polypeptide(L)'
;MNIFVVLLRGVMPRGKNKVPMADLRVALTEAGFVDVQTYIQSGNVIVTTDLNALEVERLVHDTIVQKIGADVTVVAKTPAQLQQTLKDCPFPFELCARMYFTWLASKPASSLIEEFVNIGFAPNEIKLEGDVIYALYASDEHSNSKFNNNYFERKLKISATTRNFNTLSRLIERTS
;
A
#
# COMPACT_ATOMS: atom_id res chain seq x y z
N MET A 1 -4.23 21.41 7.61
CA MET A 1 -4.62 20.25 6.78
C MET A 1 -3.38 19.51 6.32
N ASN A 2 -3.41 18.19 6.35
CA ASN A 2 -2.31 17.32 5.95
C ASN A 2 -2.70 16.51 4.72
N ILE A 3 -1.72 16.23 3.86
CA ILE A 3 -1.92 15.36 2.71
C ILE A 3 -1.65 13.92 3.14
N PHE A 4 -2.52 13.01 2.75
CA PHE A 4 -2.32 11.57 2.88
C PHE A 4 -2.43 10.86 1.53
N VAL A 5 -1.57 9.90 1.32
CA VAL A 5 -1.69 8.90 0.27
C VAL A 5 -2.32 7.66 0.89
N VAL A 6 -3.48 7.29 0.40
CA VAL A 6 -4.27 6.17 0.87
C VAL A 6 -4.12 5.02 -0.11
N LEU A 7 -3.63 3.89 0.38
CA LEU A 7 -3.37 2.69 -0.39
C LEU A 7 -4.41 1.63 -0.02
N LEU A 8 -5.24 1.23 -0.98
CA LEU A 8 -6.25 0.21 -0.79
C LEU A 8 -5.68 -1.17 -1.14
N ARG A 9 -6.04 -2.17 -0.34
CA ARG A 9 -5.65 -3.57 -0.54
C ARG A 9 -6.81 -4.38 -1.09
N GLY A 10 -6.54 -5.11 -2.17
CA GLY A 10 -7.50 -6.08 -2.69
C GLY A 10 -8.61 -5.49 -3.54
N VAL A 11 -8.42 -4.27 -4.08
CA VAL A 11 -9.34 -3.71 -5.07
C VAL A 11 -9.33 -4.59 -6.34
N MET A 12 -10.51 -5.05 -6.73
CA MET A 12 -10.70 -5.94 -7.88
C MET A 12 -11.50 -5.22 -8.98
N PRO A 13 -11.24 -5.54 -10.25
CA PRO A 13 -12.00 -4.94 -11.36
C PRO A 13 -13.47 -5.41 -11.38
N ARG A 14 -13.77 -6.55 -10.75
CA ARG A 14 -15.10 -7.16 -10.67
C ARG A 14 -15.33 -7.82 -9.32
N GLY A 15 -16.60 -8.08 -8.99
CA GLY A 15 -17.00 -8.81 -7.78
C GLY A 15 -17.09 -7.95 -6.53
N LYS A 16 -17.02 -8.58 -5.37
CA LYS A 16 -17.28 -7.95 -4.06
C LYS A 16 -16.34 -6.78 -3.72
N ASN A 17 -15.09 -6.83 -4.16
CA ASN A 17 -14.10 -5.80 -3.88
C ASN A 17 -13.85 -4.87 -5.08
N LYS A 18 -14.87 -4.72 -5.94
CA LYS A 18 -14.86 -3.69 -6.97
C LYS A 18 -15.06 -2.32 -6.32
N VAL A 19 -14.10 -1.43 -6.51
CA VAL A 19 -14.15 -0.05 -6.04
C VAL A 19 -13.93 0.87 -7.24
N PRO A 20 -15.00 1.37 -7.88
CA PRO A 20 -14.88 2.31 -8.98
C PRO A 20 -14.25 3.62 -8.50
N MET A 21 -13.18 4.07 -9.12
CA MET A 21 -12.44 5.25 -8.67
C MET A 21 -13.25 6.54 -8.74
N ALA A 22 -14.16 6.66 -9.71
CA ALA A 22 -15.07 7.82 -9.81
C ALA A 22 -16.02 7.89 -8.61
N ASP A 23 -16.64 6.76 -8.25
CA ASP A 23 -17.56 6.67 -7.11
C ASP A 23 -16.82 6.90 -5.80
N LEU A 24 -15.61 6.38 -5.69
CA LEU A 24 -14.74 6.57 -4.53
C LEU A 24 -14.41 8.06 -4.31
N ARG A 25 -14.06 8.80 -5.37
CA ARG A 25 -13.80 10.24 -5.26
C ARG A 25 -15.02 11.00 -4.74
N VAL A 26 -16.20 10.70 -5.28
CA VAL A 26 -17.45 11.33 -4.83
C VAL A 26 -17.72 11.00 -3.36
N ALA A 27 -17.68 9.72 -3.00
CA ALA A 27 -17.96 9.27 -1.64
C ALA A 27 -17.00 9.88 -0.59
N LEU A 28 -15.71 9.96 -0.91
CA LEU A 28 -14.72 10.56 0.01
C LEU A 28 -14.86 12.07 0.10
N THR A 29 -15.23 12.76 -0.97
CA THR A 29 -15.54 14.20 -0.92
C THR A 29 -16.76 14.45 -0.05
N GLU A 30 -17.81 13.65 -0.19
CA GLU A 30 -19.01 13.72 0.68
C GLU A 30 -18.68 13.41 2.15
N ALA A 31 -17.71 12.56 2.40
CA ALA A 31 -17.23 12.25 3.75
C ALA A 31 -16.38 13.35 4.39
N GLY A 32 -16.09 14.45 3.65
CA GLY A 32 -15.40 15.63 4.16
C GLY A 32 -13.91 15.72 3.82
N PHE A 33 -13.38 14.80 3.00
CA PHE A 33 -12.03 14.94 2.47
C PHE A 33 -11.95 16.04 1.40
N VAL A 34 -10.84 16.75 1.38
CA VAL A 34 -10.57 17.85 0.40
C VAL A 34 -9.56 17.36 -0.63
N ASP A 35 -9.62 17.91 -1.83
CA ASP A 35 -8.70 17.64 -2.96
C ASP A 35 -8.54 16.14 -3.25
N VAL A 36 -9.65 15.40 -3.26
CA VAL A 36 -9.65 13.96 -3.48
C VAL A 36 -9.23 13.62 -4.90
N GLN A 37 -8.10 12.95 -5.06
CA GLN A 37 -7.58 12.48 -6.34
C GLN A 37 -7.36 10.97 -6.29
N THR A 38 -7.49 10.30 -7.44
CA THR A 38 -7.17 8.89 -7.58
C THR A 38 -6.08 8.70 -8.65
N TYR A 39 -5.25 7.68 -8.46
CA TYR A 39 -4.22 7.31 -9.42
C TYR A 39 -4.32 5.83 -9.73
N ILE A 40 -4.55 5.49 -11.00
CA ILE A 40 -4.83 4.16 -11.53
C ILE A 40 -5.94 3.39 -10.78
N GLN A 41 -6.41 2.29 -11.38
CA GLN A 41 -7.58 1.53 -10.86
C GLN A 41 -7.25 0.62 -9.66
N SER A 42 -5.99 0.51 -9.27
CA SER A 42 -5.55 -0.39 -8.19
C SER A 42 -5.75 0.16 -6.77
N GLY A 43 -6.41 1.31 -6.62
CA GLY A 43 -6.77 1.84 -5.30
C GLY A 43 -5.69 2.71 -4.65
N ASN A 44 -5.23 3.72 -5.37
CA ASN A 44 -4.38 4.77 -4.83
C ASN A 44 -5.16 6.08 -4.79
N VAL A 45 -5.29 6.67 -3.61
CA VAL A 45 -6.03 7.90 -3.39
C VAL A 45 -5.15 8.92 -2.68
N ILE A 46 -5.25 10.18 -3.08
CA ILE A 46 -4.65 11.31 -2.39
C ILE A 46 -5.77 12.14 -1.80
N VAL A 47 -5.68 12.48 -0.53
CA VAL A 47 -6.66 13.28 0.19
C VAL A 47 -5.98 14.33 1.06
N THR A 48 -6.68 15.44 1.31
CA THR A 48 -6.27 16.47 2.25
C THR A 48 -7.28 16.54 3.38
N THR A 49 -6.80 16.57 4.65
CA THR A 49 -7.66 16.56 5.83
C THR A 49 -6.90 17.02 7.07
N ASP A 50 -7.62 17.34 8.15
CA ASP A 50 -7.05 17.59 9.48
C ASP A 50 -7.00 16.32 10.36
N LEU A 51 -7.53 15.21 9.90
CA LEU A 51 -7.51 13.93 10.59
C LEU A 51 -6.07 13.36 10.66
N ASN A 52 -5.82 12.50 11.65
CA ASN A 52 -4.60 11.71 11.70
C ASN A 52 -4.72 10.43 10.84
N ALA A 53 -3.61 9.71 10.65
CA ALA A 53 -3.55 8.55 9.75
C ALA A 53 -4.57 7.46 10.10
N LEU A 54 -4.74 7.12 11.38
CA LEU A 54 -5.69 6.09 11.82
C LEU A 54 -7.14 6.52 11.60
N GLU A 55 -7.44 7.79 11.81
CA GLU A 55 -8.76 8.37 11.52
C GLU A 55 -9.05 8.37 10.00
N VAL A 56 -8.05 8.68 9.18
CA VAL A 56 -8.15 8.59 7.72
C VAL A 56 -8.44 7.14 7.29
N GLU A 57 -7.67 6.18 7.77
CA GLU A 57 -7.86 4.76 7.45
C GLU A 57 -9.27 4.30 7.81
N ARG A 58 -9.76 4.63 9.01
CA ARG A 58 -11.10 4.27 9.47
C ARG A 58 -12.19 4.92 8.62
N LEU A 59 -12.11 6.24 8.42
CA LEU A 59 -13.15 6.97 7.68
C LEU A 59 -13.21 6.52 6.21
N VAL A 60 -12.06 6.29 5.57
CA VAL A 60 -12.02 5.76 4.20
C VAL A 60 -12.61 4.35 4.14
N HIS A 61 -12.22 3.45 5.05
CA HIS A 61 -12.77 2.10 5.12
C HIS A 61 -14.30 2.12 5.30
N ASP A 62 -14.80 2.85 6.30
CA ASP A 62 -16.23 2.92 6.59
C ASP A 62 -17.03 3.52 5.43
N THR A 63 -16.47 4.54 4.76
CA THR A 63 -17.08 5.15 3.57
C THR A 63 -17.18 4.14 2.42
N ILE A 64 -16.12 3.36 2.17
CA ILE A 64 -16.13 2.32 1.13
C ILE A 64 -17.17 1.25 1.44
N VAL A 65 -17.21 0.76 2.68
CA VAL A 65 -18.21 -0.24 3.10
C VAL A 65 -19.63 0.28 2.93
N GLN A 66 -19.92 1.49 3.39
CA GLN A 66 -21.27 2.05 3.40
C GLN A 66 -21.75 2.52 2.02
N LYS A 67 -20.89 3.12 1.22
CA LYS A 67 -21.27 3.77 -0.05
C LYS A 67 -21.00 2.89 -1.27
N ILE A 68 -20.04 1.99 -1.22
CA ILE A 68 -19.62 1.16 -2.35
C ILE A 68 -19.93 -0.32 -2.11
N GLY A 69 -19.92 -0.76 -0.85
CA GLY A 69 -20.22 -2.15 -0.47
C GLY A 69 -19.02 -3.09 -0.60
N ALA A 70 -17.80 -2.56 -0.68
CA ALA A 70 -16.57 -3.34 -0.66
C ALA A 70 -15.94 -3.31 0.73
N ASP A 71 -15.24 -4.39 1.10
CA ASP A 71 -14.46 -4.47 2.34
C ASP A 71 -13.00 -4.65 1.97
N VAL A 72 -12.23 -3.57 2.04
CA VAL A 72 -10.82 -3.51 1.65
C VAL A 72 -9.98 -2.93 2.80
N THR A 73 -8.79 -3.46 2.98
CA THR A 73 -7.85 -2.88 3.93
C THR A 73 -7.35 -1.53 3.41
N VAL A 74 -7.21 -0.57 4.31
CA VAL A 74 -6.78 0.79 4.02
C VAL A 74 -5.50 1.07 4.79
N VAL A 75 -4.48 1.57 4.09
CA VAL A 75 -3.22 2.03 4.68
C VAL A 75 -2.99 3.47 4.25
N ALA A 76 -2.88 4.39 5.22
CA ALA A 76 -2.62 5.80 4.97
C ALA A 76 -1.17 6.16 5.32
N LYS A 77 -0.49 6.84 4.40
CA LYS A 77 0.89 7.33 4.58
C LYS A 77 0.98 8.80 4.20
N THR A 78 1.80 9.54 4.90
CA THR A 78 2.15 10.90 4.48
C THR A 78 3.11 10.88 3.30
N PRO A 79 3.19 11.97 2.50
CA PRO A 79 4.20 12.08 1.45
C PRO A 79 5.63 11.88 1.98
N ALA A 80 5.92 12.42 3.16
CA ALA A 80 7.23 12.26 3.81
C ALA A 80 7.56 10.80 4.13
N GLN A 81 6.58 10.01 4.58
CA GLN A 81 6.77 8.57 4.83
C GLN A 81 7.04 7.81 3.53
N LEU A 82 6.35 8.14 2.44
CA LEU A 82 6.61 7.51 1.14
C LEU A 82 8.01 7.89 0.60
N GLN A 83 8.41 9.14 0.74
CA GLN A 83 9.77 9.58 0.39
C GLN A 83 10.82 8.85 1.23
N GLN A 84 10.56 8.68 2.53
CA GLN A 84 11.46 7.94 3.42
C GLN A 84 11.56 6.47 3.00
N THR A 85 10.47 5.84 2.60
CA THR A 85 10.48 4.47 2.06
C THR A 85 11.44 4.34 0.87
N LEU A 86 11.46 5.31 -0.06
CA LEU A 86 12.42 5.29 -1.17
C LEU A 86 13.87 5.50 -0.69
N LYS A 87 14.10 6.39 0.25
CA LYS A 87 15.46 6.66 0.79
C LYS A 87 16.04 5.45 1.51
N ASP A 88 15.19 4.71 2.23
CA ASP A 88 15.59 3.54 3.00
C ASP A 88 15.68 2.26 2.14
N CYS A 89 15.33 2.35 0.85
CA CYS A 89 15.39 1.19 -0.05
C CYS A 89 16.82 0.65 -0.15
N PRO A 90 17.05 -0.62 0.22
CA PRO A 90 18.40 -1.20 0.26
C PRO A 90 18.93 -1.65 -1.10
N PHE A 91 18.15 -1.45 -2.18
CA PHE A 91 18.49 -1.95 -3.50
C PHE A 91 18.92 -0.83 -4.45
N PRO A 92 19.81 -1.10 -5.42
CA PRO A 92 20.25 -0.11 -6.40
C PRO A 92 19.12 0.28 -7.35
N PHE A 93 18.94 1.59 -7.58
CA PHE A 93 17.83 2.12 -8.39
C PHE A 93 17.84 1.67 -9.87
N GLU A 94 18.96 1.21 -10.39
CA GLU A 94 19.08 0.63 -11.72
C GLU A 94 18.18 -0.61 -11.90
N LEU A 95 17.79 -1.26 -10.79
CA LEU A 95 16.92 -2.43 -10.76
C LEU A 95 15.47 -2.10 -10.43
N CYS A 96 15.08 -0.83 -10.51
CA CYS A 96 13.77 -0.34 -10.05
C CYS A 96 12.57 -1.03 -10.72
N ALA A 97 12.70 -1.52 -11.96
CA ALA A 97 11.64 -2.27 -12.64
C ALA A 97 11.21 -3.55 -11.91
N ARG A 98 12.07 -4.08 -11.04
CA ARG A 98 11.84 -5.31 -10.27
C ARG A 98 11.61 -5.05 -8.77
N MET A 99 11.49 -3.77 -8.36
CA MET A 99 11.30 -3.38 -6.97
C MET A 99 9.82 -3.24 -6.61
N TYR A 100 9.48 -3.77 -5.46
CA TYR A 100 8.16 -3.68 -4.85
C TYR A 100 8.26 -3.31 -3.38
N PHE A 101 7.32 -2.53 -2.93
CA PHE A 101 7.21 -2.03 -1.57
C PHE A 101 5.89 -2.50 -0.98
N THR A 102 5.93 -3.14 0.18
CA THR A 102 4.75 -3.62 0.87
C THR A 102 4.66 -2.97 2.24
N TRP A 103 3.63 -2.17 2.46
CA TRP A 103 3.36 -1.54 3.76
C TRP A 103 2.45 -2.44 4.58
N LEU A 104 2.85 -2.69 5.82
CA LEU A 104 2.07 -3.45 6.80
C LEU A 104 1.01 -2.55 7.42
N ALA A 105 -0.22 -3.05 7.58
CA ALA A 105 -1.32 -2.29 8.16
C ALA A 105 -1.15 -2.06 9.67
N SER A 106 -0.40 -2.93 10.35
CA SER A 106 -0.03 -2.77 11.76
C SER A 106 1.26 -3.53 12.06
N LYS A 107 1.76 -3.45 13.29
CA LYS A 107 2.99 -4.13 13.68
C LYS A 107 2.74 -5.62 13.93
N PRO A 108 3.44 -6.53 13.24
CA PRO A 108 3.36 -7.97 13.53
C PRO A 108 3.92 -8.31 14.90
N ALA A 109 3.58 -9.50 15.41
CA ALA A 109 4.20 -10.05 16.61
C ALA A 109 5.71 -10.26 16.38
N SER A 110 6.53 -10.00 17.39
CA SER A 110 8.00 -10.10 17.31
C SER A 110 8.46 -11.50 16.87
N SER A 111 7.81 -12.55 17.34
CA SER A 111 8.11 -13.93 16.93
C SER A 111 7.91 -14.18 15.43
N LEU A 112 6.85 -13.59 14.86
CA LEU A 112 6.58 -13.70 13.42
C LEU A 112 7.58 -12.91 12.58
N ILE A 113 8.07 -11.78 13.09
CA ILE A 113 9.14 -11.00 12.45
C ILE A 113 10.44 -11.82 12.46
N GLU A 114 10.80 -12.44 13.58
CA GLU A 114 11.98 -13.31 13.69
C GLU A 114 11.91 -14.49 12.73
N GLU A 115 10.77 -15.14 12.64
CA GLU A 115 10.56 -16.22 11.65
C GLU A 115 10.68 -15.70 10.22
N PHE A 116 10.09 -14.55 9.92
CA PHE A 116 10.09 -13.96 8.58
C PHE A 116 11.49 -13.61 8.09
N VAL A 117 12.32 -12.98 8.93
CA VAL A 117 13.68 -12.57 8.52
C VAL A 117 14.62 -13.77 8.29
N ASN A 118 14.28 -14.94 8.81
CA ASN A 118 15.02 -16.18 8.61
C ASN A 118 14.56 -16.99 7.39
N ILE A 119 13.54 -16.53 6.65
CA ILE A 119 13.10 -17.22 5.42
C ILE A 119 14.14 -17.00 4.32
N GLY A 120 14.50 -18.08 3.62
CA GLY A 120 15.29 -18.01 2.40
C GLY A 120 14.42 -17.58 1.21
N PHE A 121 14.66 -16.40 0.68
CA PHE A 121 13.90 -15.86 -0.45
C PHE A 121 14.60 -16.03 -1.81
N ALA A 122 15.82 -16.55 -1.83
CA ALA A 122 16.59 -16.69 -3.07
C ALA A 122 15.78 -17.38 -4.19
N PRO A 123 15.90 -16.94 -5.46
CA PRO A 123 16.84 -15.93 -5.96
C PRO A 123 16.39 -14.46 -5.77
N ASN A 124 15.26 -14.23 -5.10
CA ASN A 124 14.79 -12.88 -4.78
C ASN A 124 15.49 -12.34 -3.54
N GLU A 125 15.57 -11.04 -3.42
CA GLU A 125 16.01 -10.35 -2.20
C GLU A 125 14.80 -9.68 -1.54
N ILE A 126 14.46 -10.08 -0.32
CA ILE A 126 13.31 -9.55 0.42
C ILE A 126 13.77 -9.20 1.84
N LYS A 127 13.50 -7.97 2.24
CA LYS A 127 13.90 -7.42 3.55
C LYS A 127 12.72 -6.73 4.22
N LEU A 128 12.53 -6.99 5.49
CA LEU A 128 11.56 -6.29 6.34
C LEU A 128 12.30 -5.27 7.20
N GLU A 129 11.99 -4.00 7.02
CA GLU A 129 12.52 -2.89 7.83
C GLU A 129 11.36 -2.01 8.31
N GLY A 130 11.21 -1.88 9.63
CA GLY A 130 10.10 -1.17 10.22
C GLY A 130 8.75 -1.79 9.86
N ASP A 131 7.90 -1.02 9.18
CA ASP A 131 6.59 -1.43 8.69
C ASP A 131 6.56 -1.68 7.16
N VAL A 132 7.73 -1.79 6.52
CA VAL A 132 7.86 -1.95 5.07
C VAL A 132 8.65 -3.20 4.73
N ILE A 133 8.10 -4.00 3.81
CA ILE A 133 8.84 -5.07 3.15
C ILE A 133 9.34 -4.53 1.80
N TYR A 134 10.65 -4.57 1.61
CA TYR A 134 11.33 -4.25 0.37
C TYR A 134 11.61 -5.54 -0.38
N ALA A 135 11.13 -5.63 -1.61
CA ALA A 135 11.34 -6.80 -2.46
C ALA A 135 12.01 -6.42 -3.77
N LEU A 136 13.10 -7.11 -4.10
CA LEU A 136 13.74 -7.10 -5.40
C LEU A 136 13.59 -8.50 -6.01
N TYR A 137 12.74 -8.62 -7.00
CA TYR A 137 12.50 -9.90 -7.66
C TYR A 137 13.60 -10.22 -8.68
N ALA A 138 13.95 -11.49 -8.80
CA ALA A 138 15.02 -11.97 -9.70
C ALA A 138 14.68 -11.80 -11.17
N SER A 139 13.37 -11.71 -11.51
CA SER A 139 12.89 -11.46 -12.86
C SER A 139 11.77 -10.43 -12.87
N ASP A 140 11.44 -9.89 -14.06
CA ASP A 140 10.33 -8.96 -14.24
C ASP A 140 8.95 -9.62 -14.02
N GLU A 141 8.90 -10.95 -13.96
CA GLU A 141 7.68 -11.73 -13.74
C GLU A 141 7.36 -11.93 -12.24
N HIS A 142 7.32 -10.86 -11.46
CA HIS A 142 7.00 -10.93 -10.03
C HIS A 142 5.62 -11.56 -9.76
N SER A 143 4.68 -11.43 -10.69
CA SER A 143 3.33 -12.01 -10.57
C SER A 143 3.35 -13.53 -10.43
N ASN A 144 4.40 -14.19 -10.93
CA ASN A 144 4.61 -15.63 -10.82
C ASN A 144 5.37 -16.01 -9.53
N SER A 145 5.86 -15.04 -8.78
CA SER A 145 6.54 -15.32 -7.51
C SER A 145 5.55 -15.79 -6.44
N LYS A 146 5.91 -16.86 -5.75
CA LYS A 146 5.18 -17.29 -4.54
C LYS A 146 5.31 -16.28 -3.39
N PHE A 147 6.35 -15.44 -3.41
CA PHE A 147 6.63 -14.41 -2.40
C PHE A 147 5.94 -13.09 -2.77
N ASN A 148 4.63 -13.08 -2.72
CA ASN A 148 3.78 -11.93 -3.05
C ASN A 148 3.09 -11.38 -1.79
N ASN A 149 2.23 -10.38 -1.96
CA ASN A 149 1.51 -9.76 -0.87
C ASN A 149 0.72 -10.76 -0.01
N ASN A 150 0.03 -11.72 -0.63
CA ASN A 150 -0.72 -12.76 0.11
C ASN A 150 0.21 -13.65 0.95
N TYR A 151 1.40 -13.93 0.45
CA TYR A 151 2.41 -14.69 1.19
C TYR A 151 2.86 -13.92 2.43
N PHE A 152 3.14 -12.63 2.30
CA PHE A 152 3.56 -11.78 3.41
C PHE A 152 2.47 -11.66 4.48
N GLU A 153 1.22 -11.42 4.07
CA GLU A 153 0.07 -11.38 4.98
C GLU A 153 -0.09 -12.68 5.77
N ARG A 154 0.02 -13.80 5.09
CA ARG A 154 -0.09 -15.12 5.73
C ARG A 154 1.05 -15.40 6.72
N LYS A 155 2.28 -15.02 6.38
CA LYS A 155 3.44 -15.21 7.25
C LYS A 155 3.45 -14.30 8.45
N LEU A 156 3.10 -13.05 8.28
CA LEU A 156 3.11 -12.05 9.34
C LEU A 156 1.75 -11.95 10.07
N LYS A 157 0.71 -12.65 9.59
CA LYS A 157 -0.66 -12.63 10.10
C LYS A 157 -1.24 -11.22 10.24
N ILE A 158 -1.01 -10.40 9.23
CA ILE A 158 -1.41 -9.01 9.19
C ILE A 158 -1.69 -8.60 7.75
N SER A 159 -2.65 -7.68 7.57
CA SER A 159 -2.93 -7.13 6.25
C SER A 159 -1.81 -6.22 5.77
N ALA A 160 -1.54 -6.26 4.48
CA ALA A 160 -0.51 -5.46 3.85
C ALA A 160 -0.93 -5.05 2.44
N THR A 161 -0.34 -3.99 1.92
CA THR A 161 -0.57 -3.53 0.54
C THR A 161 0.73 -3.28 -0.19
N THR A 162 0.80 -3.74 -1.43
CA THR A 162 2.02 -3.69 -2.25
C THR A 162 1.87 -2.75 -3.44
N ARG A 163 2.91 -1.99 -3.71
CA ARG A 163 3.05 -1.16 -4.92
C ARG A 163 4.44 -1.34 -5.53
N ASN A 164 4.51 -1.23 -6.85
CA ASN A 164 5.80 -1.22 -7.55
C ASN A 164 6.45 0.17 -7.47
N PHE A 165 7.72 0.23 -7.85
CA PHE A 165 8.51 1.47 -7.85
C PHE A 165 7.86 2.60 -8.65
N ASN A 166 7.34 2.31 -9.85
CA ASN A 166 6.71 3.33 -10.69
C ASN A 166 5.49 3.96 -10.03
N THR A 167 4.63 3.15 -9.42
CA THR A 167 3.46 3.65 -8.70
C THR A 167 3.88 4.51 -7.50
N LEU A 168 4.85 4.05 -6.70
CA LEU A 168 5.35 4.82 -5.55
C LEU A 168 5.93 6.16 -5.99
N SER A 169 6.79 6.17 -7.02
CA SER A 169 7.39 7.40 -7.55
C SER A 169 6.34 8.40 -8.04
N ARG A 170 5.32 7.92 -8.74
CA ARG A 170 4.22 8.79 -9.22
C ARG A 170 3.37 9.34 -8.07
N LEU A 171 3.12 8.58 -7.03
CA LEU A 171 2.40 9.06 -5.85
C LEU A 171 3.19 10.17 -5.12
N ILE A 172 4.50 10.01 -5.01
CA ILE A 172 5.38 11.04 -4.44
C ILE A 172 5.36 12.31 -5.29
N GLU A 173 5.53 12.20 -6.61
CA GLU A 173 5.49 13.34 -7.54
C GLU A 173 4.18 14.13 -7.45
N ARG A 174 3.04 13.45 -7.29
CA ARG A 174 1.72 14.07 -7.19
C ARG A 174 1.45 14.76 -5.87
N THR A 175 2.26 14.52 -4.86
CA THR A 175 2.12 15.08 -3.51
C THR A 175 3.26 16.04 -3.14
N SER A 176 4.15 16.29 -4.10
CA SER A 176 5.27 17.24 -3.93
C SER A 176 4.86 18.67 -4.21
#